data_52392d90a316d5ab865dff38c86f4f09
#
_entry.id   52392d90a316d5ab865dff38c86f4f09
#
_cell.length_a   1.000
_cell.length_b   1.000
_cell.length_c   1.000
_cell.angle_alpha   90.00
_cell.angle_beta   90.00
_cell.angle_gamma   90.00
#
_symmetry.space_group_name_H-M   'P 1'
#
loop_
_entity.id
_entity.type
_entity.pdbx_description
1 polymer ?
#
loop_
_entity_poly.entity_id
_entity_poly.type
_entity_poly.pdbx_seq_one_letter_code
_entity_poly.pdbx_strand_id
1 'polypeptide(L)'
;SHAGIPFFWSLSKAMKLSKELSSNLKTRPNFVLKNMWGDRPVKWNDSLKGKKRYRFIINCFTRMRYLDKGGNLNLKAKDMRHKKDLVPWFIESVNILKGSSENLVFGHWAALEGKTKIKNIIGLDTGCVYGGKLTAIRLEDKKIFTVKKL
;
A
#
# COMPACT_ATOMS: atom_id res chain seq x y z
N SER A 1 0.88 -4.24 5.19
CA SER A 1 0.39 -4.22 3.79
C SER A 1 1.56 -4.36 2.82
N HIS A 2 1.34 -4.89 1.61
CA HIS A 2 2.42 -4.89 0.60
C HIS A 2 2.69 -3.47 0.09
N ALA A 3 1.67 -2.72 -0.34
CA ALA A 3 1.85 -1.35 -0.84
C ALA A 3 1.36 -0.27 0.13
N GLY A 4 0.09 -0.29 0.55
CA GLY A 4 -0.38 0.74 1.48
C GLY A 4 -1.82 0.58 1.92
N ILE A 5 -2.26 1.52 2.76
CA ILE A 5 -3.65 1.71 3.21
C ILE A 5 -4.00 3.17 2.93
N PRO A 6 -4.99 3.47 2.06
CA PRO A 6 -5.32 4.85 1.73
C PRO A 6 -6.04 5.56 2.88
N PHE A 7 -5.86 6.87 2.99
CA PHE A 7 -6.35 7.70 4.09
C PHE A 7 -7.88 7.66 4.31
N PHE A 8 -8.64 7.35 3.29
CA PHE A 8 -10.11 7.25 3.37
C PHE A 8 -10.61 5.91 3.93
N TRP A 9 -9.72 5.00 4.34
CA TRP A 9 -10.06 3.79 5.08
C TRP A 9 -9.52 3.89 6.51
N SER A 10 -10.36 3.62 7.52
CA SER A 10 -9.86 3.34 8.86
C SER A 10 -9.10 2.00 8.89
N LEU A 11 -8.27 1.78 9.91
CA LEU A 11 -7.59 0.48 10.11
C LEU A 11 -8.61 -0.68 10.16
N SER A 12 -9.71 -0.49 10.90
CA SER A 12 -10.78 -1.49 10.98
C SER A 12 -11.37 -1.81 9.61
N LYS A 13 -11.64 -0.77 8.79
CA LYS A 13 -12.13 -0.95 7.42
C LYS A 13 -11.11 -1.68 6.54
N ALA A 14 -9.85 -1.29 6.59
CA ALA A 14 -8.78 -1.97 5.85
C ALA A 14 -8.69 -3.45 6.22
N MET A 15 -8.78 -3.80 7.51
CA MET A 15 -8.81 -5.18 7.98
C MET A 15 -10.01 -5.96 7.46
N LYS A 16 -11.21 -5.35 7.48
CA LYS A 16 -12.43 -5.98 6.91
C LYS A 16 -12.27 -6.26 5.41
N LEU A 17 -11.76 -5.29 4.65
CA LEU A 17 -11.54 -5.43 3.20
C LEU A 17 -10.46 -6.48 2.89
N SER A 18 -9.41 -6.55 3.69
CA SER A 18 -8.39 -7.59 3.58
C SER A 18 -8.98 -9.00 3.82
N LYS A 19 -9.79 -9.17 4.86
CA LYS A 19 -10.49 -10.44 5.14
C LYS A 19 -11.48 -10.81 4.02
N GLU A 20 -12.24 -9.84 3.52
CA GLU A 20 -13.15 -10.01 2.38
C GLU A 20 -12.39 -10.53 1.15
N LEU A 21 -11.28 -9.89 0.80
CA LEU A 21 -10.46 -10.29 -0.33
C LEU A 21 -9.86 -11.68 -0.13
N SER A 22 -9.29 -11.96 1.05
CA SER A 22 -8.70 -13.27 1.38
C SER A 22 -9.72 -14.39 1.31
N SER A 23 -10.94 -14.18 1.81
CA SER A 23 -12.04 -15.15 1.70
C SER A 23 -12.39 -15.43 0.24
N ASN A 24 -12.51 -14.39 -0.58
CA ASN A 24 -12.80 -14.55 -2.01
C ASN A 24 -11.66 -15.22 -2.79
N LEU A 25 -10.42 -14.97 -2.43
CA LEU A 25 -9.27 -15.66 -3.00
C LEU A 25 -9.29 -17.16 -2.69
N LYS A 26 -9.73 -17.55 -1.49
CA LYS A 26 -9.88 -18.96 -1.09
C LYS A 26 -11.05 -19.67 -1.79
N THR A 27 -12.19 -19.01 -1.87
CA THR A 27 -13.44 -19.62 -2.36
C THR A 27 -13.65 -19.49 -3.87
N ARG A 28 -13.12 -18.42 -4.48
CA ARG A 28 -13.28 -18.09 -5.91
C ARG A 28 -11.99 -17.57 -6.55
N PRO A 29 -10.85 -18.27 -6.44
CA PRO A 29 -9.55 -17.79 -6.89
C PRO A 29 -9.54 -17.36 -8.36
N ASN A 30 -10.13 -18.17 -9.24
CA ASN A 30 -10.18 -17.86 -10.68
C ASN A 30 -10.91 -16.54 -10.97
N PHE A 31 -12.00 -16.25 -10.26
CA PHE A 31 -12.73 -14.99 -10.43
C PHE A 31 -11.86 -13.80 -10.00
N VAL A 32 -11.21 -13.87 -8.83
CA VAL A 32 -10.38 -12.78 -8.31
C VAL A 32 -9.16 -12.57 -9.21
N LEU A 33 -8.41 -13.62 -9.52
CA LEU A 33 -7.17 -13.54 -10.30
C LEU A 33 -7.42 -13.05 -11.75
N LYS A 34 -8.47 -13.51 -12.42
CA LYS A 34 -8.83 -13.02 -13.76
C LYS A 34 -9.24 -11.55 -13.79
N ASN A 35 -9.73 -10.99 -12.67
CA ASN A 35 -10.28 -9.63 -12.59
C ASN A 35 -9.41 -8.65 -11.80
N MET A 36 -8.28 -9.08 -11.23
CA MET A 36 -7.44 -8.23 -10.38
C MET A 36 -6.69 -7.14 -11.15
N TRP A 37 -6.33 -7.41 -12.39
CA TRP A 37 -5.55 -6.48 -13.20
C TRP A 37 -6.39 -5.34 -13.79
N GLY A 38 -5.76 -4.18 -13.90
CA GLY A 38 -6.30 -2.96 -14.48
C GLY A 38 -6.28 -1.79 -13.50
N ASP A 39 -6.34 -0.57 -14.04
CA ASP A 39 -6.16 0.68 -13.28
C ASP A 39 -7.49 1.35 -12.89
N ARG A 40 -8.62 0.77 -13.28
CA ARG A 40 -9.96 1.30 -12.98
C ARG A 40 -10.74 0.33 -12.08
N PRO A 41 -11.54 0.83 -11.12
CA PRO A 41 -11.77 2.24 -10.80
C PRO A 41 -10.59 2.88 -10.06
N VAL A 42 -10.42 4.20 -10.14
CA VAL A 42 -9.41 4.97 -9.41
C VAL A 42 -9.95 5.58 -8.12
N LYS A 43 -11.27 5.73 -8.00
CA LYS A 43 -11.94 6.31 -6.83
C LYS A 43 -12.64 5.23 -6.03
N TRP A 44 -12.48 5.28 -4.70
CA TRP A 44 -13.24 4.42 -3.79
C TRP A 44 -14.67 4.90 -3.66
N ASN A 45 -15.57 3.93 -3.62
CA ASN A 45 -16.95 4.12 -3.20
C ASN A 45 -17.41 2.83 -2.49
N ASP A 46 -18.10 2.94 -1.40
CA ASP A 46 -18.59 1.79 -0.62
C ASP A 46 -19.61 0.93 -1.41
N SER A 47 -20.29 1.52 -2.38
CA SER A 47 -21.20 0.82 -3.29
C SER A 47 -20.51 -0.03 -4.36
N LEU A 48 -19.18 0.04 -4.50
CA LEU A 48 -18.43 -0.82 -5.44
C LEU A 48 -18.71 -2.30 -5.15
N LYS A 49 -19.01 -3.07 -6.22
CA LYS A 49 -19.31 -4.51 -6.16
C LYS A 49 -18.45 -5.31 -7.13
N GLY A 50 -18.36 -6.62 -6.89
CA GLY A 50 -17.74 -7.59 -7.79
C GLY A 50 -16.32 -7.20 -8.19
N LYS A 51 -15.98 -7.38 -9.49
CA LYS A 51 -14.63 -7.15 -10.02
C LYS A 51 -14.09 -5.73 -9.78
N LYS A 52 -14.93 -4.70 -9.83
CA LYS A 52 -14.51 -3.31 -9.58
C LYS A 52 -14.06 -3.11 -8.14
N ARG A 53 -14.80 -3.69 -7.18
CA ARG A 53 -14.48 -3.63 -5.75
C ARG A 53 -13.16 -4.35 -5.45
N TYR A 54 -13.03 -5.60 -5.86
CA TYR A 54 -11.81 -6.39 -5.60
C TYR A 54 -10.57 -5.77 -6.27
N ARG A 55 -10.70 -5.30 -7.51
CA ARG A 55 -9.60 -4.62 -8.19
C ARG A 55 -9.14 -3.37 -7.46
N PHE A 56 -10.05 -2.55 -6.96
CA PHE A 56 -9.68 -1.38 -6.18
C PHE A 56 -8.94 -1.76 -4.89
N ILE A 57 -9.48 -2.73 -4.13
CA ILE A 57 -8.86 -3.21 -2.89
C ILE A 57 -7.45 -3.77 -3.16
N ILE A 58 -7.31 -4.59 -4.19
CA ILE A 58 -6.01 -5.15 -4.60
C ILE A 58 -5.03 -4.03 -4.98
N ASN A 59 -5.46 -3.07 -5.79
CA ASN A 59 -4.63 -1.95 -6.20
C ASN A 59 -4.13 -1.13 -4.99
N CYS A 60 -4.96 -0.88 -3.99
CA CYS A 60 -4.53 -0.23 -2.76
C CYS A 60 -3.47 -1.06 -2.01
N PHE A 61 -3.77 -2.32 -1.74
CA PHE A 61 -2.88 -3.15 -0.91
C PHE A 61 -1.59 -3.59 -1.61
N THR A 62 -1.54 -3.60 -2.97
CA THR A 62 -0.42 -4.21 -3.70
C THR A 62 0.28 -3.31 -4.72
N ARG A 63 -0.33 -2.17 -5.13
CA ARG A 63 0.20 -1.35 -6.23
C ARG A 63 0.28 0.14 -5.95
N MET A 64 -0.42 0.63 -4.92
CA MET A 64 -0.55 2.05 -4.63
C MET A 64 0.80 2.68 -4.26
N ARG A 65 1.08 3.86 -4.84
CA ARG A 65 2.20 4.74 -4.47
C ARG A 65 1.71 6.16 -4.25
N TYR A 66 0.93 6.68 -5.18
CA TYR A 66 0.42 8.04 -5.16
C TYR A 66 -1.10 8.08 -5.20
N LEU A 67 -1.62 9.10 -4.56
CA LEU A 67 -2.98 9.59 -4.72
C LEU A 67 -2.92 10.98 -5.37
N ASP A 68 -3.95 11.36 -6.13
CA ASP A 68 -4.14 12.75 -6.50
C ASP A 68 -4.81 13.54 -5.36
N LYS A 69 -4.94 14.84 -5.51
CA LYS A 69 -5.58 15.74 -4.53
C LYS A 69 -7.05 15.39 -4.25
N GLY A 70 -7.71 14.66 -5.13
CA GLY A 70 -9.08 14.15 -4.95
C GLY A 70 -9.14 12.76 -4.30
N GLY A 71 -7.99 12.22 -3.86
CA GLY A 71 -7.90 10.88 -3.27
C GLY A 71 -8.02 9.73 -4.28
N ASN A 72 -7.86 10.00 -5.58
CA ASN A 72 -7.91 8.95 -6.59
C ASN A 72 -6.55 8.26 -6.71
N LEU A 73 -6.55 6.95 -6.96
CA LEU A 73 -5.34 6.17 -7.21
C LEU A 73 -4.62 6.64 -8.48
N ASN A 74 -3.34 6.97 -8.37
CA ASN A 74 -2.44 7.07 -9.50
C ASN A 74 -1.48 5.88 -9.51
N LEU A 75 -1.71 4.93 -10.42
CA LEU A 75 -0.94 3.70 -10.54
C LEU A 75 0.19 3.78 -11.57
N LYS A 76 0.32 4.91 -12.27
CA LYS A 76 1.33 5.13 -13.32
C LYS A 76 2.63 5.73 -12.78
N ALA A 77 2.54 6.64 -11.82
CA ALA A 77 3.71 7.28 -11.22
C ALA A 77 4.47 6.28 -10.33
N LYS A 78 5.79 6.13 -10.55
CA LYS A 78 6.65 5.17 -9.83
C LYS A 78 7.84 5.82 -9.16
N ASP A 79 8.38 6.89 -9.76
CA ASP A 79 9.56 7.60 -9.27
C ASP A 79 9.22 8.60 -8.14
N MET A 80 10.24 9.12 -7.47
CA MET A 80 10.12 10.11 -6.39
C MET A 80 10.16 11.56 -6.90
N ARG A 81 10.17 11.79 -8.22
CA ARG A 81 10.15 13.15 -8.76
C ARG A 81 8.86 13.85 -8.33
N HIS A 82 9.02 15.07 -7.82
CA HIS A 82 7.89 15.86 -7.36
C HIS A 82 6.89 16.09 -8.50
N LYS A 83 5.64 15.65 -8.28
CA LYS A 83 4.54 15.86 -9.20
C LYS A 83 3.53 16.75 -8.51
N LYS A 84 3.32 17.95 -9.03
CA LYS A 84 2.51 19.03 -8.43
C LYS A 84 1.14 18.58 -7.88
N ASP A 85 0.54 17.57 -8.50
CA ASP A 85 -0.82 17.12 -8.18
C ASP A 85 -0.89 15.71 -7.58
N LEU A 86 0.26 15.11 -7.24
CA LEU A 86 0.33 13.78 -6.65
C LEU A 86 0.96 13.82 -5.26
N VAL A 87 0.33 13.08 -4.34
CA VAL A 87 0.77 12.97 -2.95
C VAL A 87 1.10 11.51 -2.66
N PRO A 88 2.28 11.19 -2.09
CA PRO A 88 2.55 9.85 -1.55
C PRO A 88 1.42 9.42 -0.61
N TRP A 89 0.90 8.21 -0.81
CA TRP A 89 -0.28 7.74 -0.08
C TRP A 89 -0.14 7.87 1.44
N PHE A 90 1.05 7.70 1.97
CA PHE A 90 1.31 7.69 3.42
C PHE A 90 1.28 9.08 4.06
N ILE A 91 1.42 10.15 3.30
CA ILE A 91 1.35 11.53 3.83
C ILE A 91 -0.05 11.80 4.42
N GLU A 92 -1.09 11.53 3.65
CA GLU A 92 -2.48 11.70 4.11
C GLU A 92 -2.88 10.59 5.10
N SER A 93 -2.32 9.40 4.93
CA SER A 93 -2.68 8.22 5.74
C SER A 93 -2.10 8.25 7.16
N VAL A 94 -1.24 9.21 7.50
CA VAL A 94 -0.77 9.39 8.89
C VAL A 94 -1.95 9.59 9.86
N ASN A 95 -3.03 10.21 9.40
CA ASN A 95 -4.21 10.49 10.22
C ASN A 95 -4.97 9.23 10.65
N ILE A 96 -4.86 8.10 9.92
CA ILE A 96 -5.51 6.85 10.33
C ILE A 96 -4.84 6.18 11.53
N LEU A 97 -3.61 6.59 11.85
CA LEU A 97 -2.83 6.14 13.01
C LEU A 97 -2.90 7.12 14.19
N LYS A 98 -3.61 8.25 14.02
CA LYS A 98 -3.70 9.27 15.07
C LYS A 98 -4.37 8.71 16.32
N GLY A 99 -3.68 8.83 17.47
CA GLY A 99 -4.17 8.32 18.75
C GLY A 99 -4.02 6.79 18.92
N SER A 100 -3.32 6.11 18.02
CA SER A 100 -3.06 4.68 18.08
C SER A 100 -1.57 4.38 18.31
N SER A 101 -1.28 3.23 18.91
CA SER A 101 0.09 2.71 19.07
C SER A 101 0.55 1.86 17.89
N GLU A 102 -0.31 1.63 16.90
CA GLU A 102 -0.01 0.77 15.77
C GLU A 102 1.06 1.37 14.84
N ASN A 103 1.76 0.47 14.16
CA ASN A 103 2.69 0.81 13.11
C ASN A 103 2.16 0.25 11.79
N LEU A 104 2.33 1.01 10.72
CA LEU A 104 2.02 0.60 9.38
C LEU A 104 3.32 0.27 8.64
N VAL A 105 3.51 -1.01 8.34
CA VAL A 105 4.70 -1.51 7.64
C VAL A 105 4.33 -1.86 6.20
N PHE A 106 5.17 -1.46 5.23
CA PHE A 106 4.92 -1.72 3.82
C PHE A 106 6.21 -1.88 3.00
N GLY A 107 6.07 -2.39 1.77
CA GLY A 107 7.15 -2.54 0.80
C GLY A 107 6.81 -1.88 -0.54
N HIS A 108 7.01 -2.59 -1.65
CA HIS A 108 6.57 -2.25 -3.00
C HIS A 108 7.19 -0.98 -3.63
N TRP A 109 7.67 -0.03 -2.88
CA TRP A 109 8.13 1.26 -3.41
C TRP A 109 9.64 1.43 -3.24
N ALA A 110 10.41 0.70 -4.07
CA ALA A 110 11.87 0.70 -4.02
C ALA A 110 12.49 2.10 -4.13
N ALA A 111 11.94 2.97 -5.00
CA ALA A 111 12.45 4.34 -5.17
C ALA A 111 12.32 5.23 -3.91
N LEU A 112 11.52 4.82 -2.92
CA LEU A 112 11.43 5.48 -1.63
C LEU A 112 12.62 5.16 -0.72
N GLU A 113 13.33 4.07 -0.97
CA GLU A 113 14.45 3.56 -0.14
C GLU A 113 14.07 3.43 1.35
N GLY A 114 12.81 3.11 1.64
CA GLY A 114 12.27 3.03 2.99
C GLY A 114 12.05 4.38 3.70
N LYS A 115 12.33 5.51 3.06
CA LYS A 115 12.36 6.86 3.68
C LYS A 115 10.97 7.52 3.69
N THR A 116 10.11 7.20 4.64
CA THR A 116 8.81 7.87 4.82
C THR A 116 8.91 9.19 5.57
N LYS A 117 9.91 9.35 6.46
CA LYS A 117 10.05 10.44 7.44
C LYS A 117 8.89 10.52 8.44
N ILE A 118 8.10 9.46 8.60
CA ILE A 118 6.96 9.36 9.53
C ILE A 118 7.21 8.17 10.48
N LYS A 119 7.25 8.45 11.79
CA LYS A 119 7.69 7.50 12.82
C LYS A 119 6.99 6.14 12.79
N ASN A 120 5.70 6.11 12.55
CA ASN A 120 4.86 4.88 12.58
C ASN A 120 4.43 4.40 11.20
N ILE A 121 5.00 4.92 10.13
CA ILE A 121 4.81 4.40 8.77
C ILE A 121 6.17 4.02 8.23
N ILE A 122 6.44 2.72 8.16
CA ILE A 122 7.77 2.15 7.95
C ILE A 122 7.82 1.47 6.58
N GLY A 123 8.64 2.00 5.69
CA GLY A 123 8.94 1.37 4.40
C GLY A 123 10.09 0.38 4.54
N LEU A 124 9.96 -0.82 3.96
CA LEU A 124 10.99 -1.85 4.00
C LEU A 124 11.57 -2.18 2.62
N ASP A 125 11.01 -1.65 1.54
CA ASP A 125 11.57 -1.85 0.20
C ASP A 125 12.74 -0.89 -0.02
N THR A 126 13.94 -1.41 0.05
CA THR A 126 15.20 -0.69 -0.16
C THR A 126 15.89 -1.12 -1.46
N GLY A 127 15.11 -1.63 -2.40
CA GLY A 127 15.53 -1.85 -3.78
C GLY A 127 16.48 -3.02 -4.00
N CYS A 128 16.40 -4.10 -3.21
CA CYS A 128 17.29 -5.25 -3.33
C CYS A 128 17.39 -5.79 -4.77
N VAL A 129 16.27 -5.93 -5.46
CA VAL A 129 16.21 -6.39 -6.86
C VAL A 129 17.01 -5.48 -7.80
N TYR A 130 17.10 -4.20 -7.48
CA TYR A 130 17.81 -3.17 -8.28
C TYR A 130 19.24 -2.89 -7.78
N GLY A 131 19.84 -3.81 -7.03
CA GLY A 131 21.19 -3.63 -6.50
C GLY A 131 21.28 -2.94 -5.14
N GLY A 132 20.14 -2.66 -4.51
CA GLY A 132 20.06 -2.10 -3.16
C GLY A 132 20.21 -3.16 -2.06
N LYS A 133 19.41 -3.06 -1.01
CA LYS A 133 19.46 -3.93 0.16
C LYS A 133 18.14 -4.70 0.35
N LEU A 134 18.23 -5.90 0.89
CA LEU A 134 17.10 -6.56 1.53
C LEU A 134 17.00 -6.03 2.96
N THR A 135 15.84 -5.53 3.33
CA THR A 135 15.61 -4.91 4.65
C THR A 135 14.49 -5.61 5.39
N ALA A 136 14.71 -5.91 6.65
CA ALA A 136 13.74 -6.45 7.57
C ALA A 136 13.69 -5.63 8.85
N ILE A 137 12.56 -5.69 9.56
CA ILE A 137 12.35 -5.07 10.87
C ILE A 137 11.92 -6.12 11.88
N ARG A 138 12.48 -6.10 13.06
CA ARG A 138 11.93 -6.76 14.23
C ARG A 138 10.91 -5.83 14.90
N LEU A 139 9.66 -6.27 15.01
CA LEU A 139 8.55 -5.39 15.40
C LEU A 139 8.60 -4.99 16.89
N GLU A 140 9.16 -5.84 17.74
CA GLU A 140 9.21 -5.67 19.20
C GLU A 140 10.03 -4.45 19.63
N ASP A 141 11.16 -4.24 18.99
CA ASP A 141 12.10 -3.15 19.31
C ASP A 141 12.40 -2.22 18.13
N LYS A 142 11.74 -2.48 16.98
CA LYS A 142 11.92 -1.76 15.71
C LYS A 142 13.36 -1.81 15.18
N LYS A 143 14.14 -2.83 15.56
CA LYS A 143 15.49 -3.03 15.06
C LYS A 143 15.46 -3.38 13.57
N ILE A 144 16.21 -2.63 12.77
CA ILE A 144 16.36 -2.82 11.33
C ILE A 144 17.57 -3.73 11.05
N PHE A 145 17.37 -4.69 10.17
CA PHE A 145 18.41 -5.58 9.63
C PHE A 145 18.49 -5.37 8.14
N THR A 146 19.70 -5.31 7.60
CA THR A 146 19.90 -5.13 6.16
C THR A 146 21.00 -6.05 5.64
N VAL A 147 20.79 -6.59 4.44
CA VAL A 147 21.79 -7.36 3.69
C VAL A 147 21.90 -6.75 2.30
N LYS A 148 23.12 -6.46 1.83
CA LYS A 148 23.36 -6.02 0.46
C LYS A 148 23.06 -7.14 -0.52
N LYS A 149 22.58 -6.79 -1.70
CA LYS A 149 22.53 -7.73 -2.82
C LYS A 149 23.95 -8.22 -3.12
N LEU A 150 24.10 -9.52 -3.26
CA LEU A 150 25.31 -10.19 -3.78
C LEU A 150 25.48 -9.92 -5.27
#